data_a0fc7110e5340e3c3eef0d1fbd75680b
#
_entry.id   a0fc7110e5340e3c3eef0d1fbd75680b
#
_cell.length_a   1.000
_cell.length_b   1.000
_cell.length_c   1.000
_cell.angle_alpha   90.00
_cell.angle_beta   90.00
_cell.angle_gamma   90.00
#
_symmetry.space_group_name_H-M   'P 1'
#
loop_
_entity.id
_entity.type
_entity.pdbx_description
1 polymer ?
#
loop_
_entity_poly.entity_id
_entity_poly.type
_entity_poly.pdbx_seq_one_letter_code
_entity_poly.pdbx_strand_id
1 'polypeptide(L)'
;TASIDKIIRSYTSEDLSHAVLESIRFDGHELLIVHLQRHTLCFDASGSQQYPQWCILKSGLYEETYRAIDFMYEGNQITVADKNEGVIGNLAFNKSSQYDKQVEHILYTPMAKADNARVFDLELEASTGVAQIADKLFLSATTDGINFGREQMIEQNSPFQYDRRVLWRRVGRVRKNIGFKVRVITKSPVTLSDLSMRVE
;
A
#
# COMPACT_ATOMS: atom_id res chain seq x y z
N THR A 1 3.81 -15.28 -7.98
CA THR A 1 2.87 -15.29 -6.83
C THR A 1 1.45 -15.52 -7.34
N ALA A 2 0.67 -16.41 -6.71
CA ALA A 2 -0.65 -16.86 -7.22
C ALA A 2 -1.66 -15.72 -7.48
N SER A 3 -1.64 -14.66 -6.67
CA SER A 3 -2.49 -13.48 -6.84
C SER A 3 -2.13 -12.66 -8.09
N ILE A 4 -0.86 -12.47 -8.36
CA ILE A 4 -0.37 -11.77 -9.56
C ILE A 4 -0.65 -12.59 -10.81
N ASP A 5 -0.42 -13.91 -10.78
CA ASP A 5 -0.77 -14.82 -11.88
C ASP A 5 -2.25 -14.73 -12.23
N LYS A 6 -3.12 -14.64 -11.22
CA LYS A 6 -4.56 -14.49 -11.43
C LYS A 6 -4.90 -13.17 -12.13
N ILE A 7 -4.23 -12.08 -11.76
CA ILE A 7 -4.40 -10.79 -12.42
C ILE A 7 -3.96 -10.87 -13.87
N ILE A 8 -2.75 -11.37 -14.15
CA ILE A 8 -2.21 -11.48 -15.51
C ILE A 8 -3.10 -12.36 -16.39
N ARG A 9 -3.58 -13.49 -15.88
CA ARG A 9 -4.48 -14.40 -16.61
C ARG A 9 -5.87 -13.82 -16.89
N SER A 10 -6.25 -12.72 -16.24
CA SER A 10 -7.51 -12.02 -16.51
C SER A 10 -7.46 -11.10 -17.74
N TYR A 11 -6.27 -10.95 -18.35
CA TYR A 11 -6.06 -10.16 -19.56
C TYR A 11 -6.01 -11.06 -20.80
N THR A 12 -6.47 -10.55 -21.92
CA THR A 12 -6.32 -11.23 -23.22
C THR A 12 -4.88 -11.08 -23.74
N SER A 13 -4.51 -11.92 -24.71
CA SER A 13 -3.19 -11.78 -25.37
C SER A 13 -3.04 -10.43 -26.07
N GLU A 14 -4.12 -9.85 -26.57
CA GLU A 14 -4.15 -8.52 -27.17
C GLU A 14 -3.88 -7.43 -26.13
N ASP A 15 -4.55 -7.48 -24.97
CA ASP A 15 -4.29 -6.53 -23.87
C ASP A 15 -2.83 -6.59 -23.39
N LEU A 16 -2.26 -7.81 -23.31
CA LEU A 16 -0.87 -8.00 -22.88
C LEU A 16 0.14 -7.51 -23.93
N SER A 17 -0.21 -7.49 -25.22
CA SER A 17 0.65 -6.94 -26.26
C SER A 17 0.88 -5.43 -26.14
N HIS A 18 -0.01 -4.74 -25.46
CA HIS A 18 0.08 -3.29 -25.16
C HIS A 18 0.70 -2.99 -23.78
N ALA A 19 1.21 -4.00 -23.08
CA ALA A 19 1.86 -3.79 -21.80
C ALA A 19 3.17 -3.01 -21.96
N VAL A 20 3.37 -2.01 -21.11
CA VAL A 20 4.62 -1.25 -21.02
C VAL A 20 5.40 -1.74 -19.81
N LEU A 21 6.69 -2.05 -20.02
CA LEU A 21 7.59 -2.48 -18.95
C LEU A 21 8.67 -1.42 -18.74
N GLU A 22 8.84 -1.03 -17.50
CA GLU A 22 9.86 -0.07 -17.09
C GLU A 22 10.64 -0.62 -15.90
N SER A 23 11.91 -0.27 -15.81
CA SER A 23 12.72 -0.59 -14.63
C SER A 23 13.36 0.66 -14.08
N ILE A 24 13.30 0.81 -12.76
CA ILE A 24 13.88 1.95 -12.05
C ILE A 24 14.68 1.50 -10.84
N ARG A 25 15.70 2.25 -10.50
CA ARG A 25 16.38 2.16 -9.21
C ARG A 25 15.98 3.35 -8.36
N PHE A 26 15.37 3.06 -7.23
CA PHE A 26 14.88 4.09 -6.34
C PHE A 26 15.09 3.66 -4.89
N ASP A 27 15.79 4.48 -4.10
CA ASP A 27 16.07 4.24 -2.68
C ASP A 27 16.75 2.88 -2.38
N GLY A 28 17.68 2.47 -3.20
CA GLY A 28 18.34 1.17 -3.06
C GLY A 28 17.51 -0.02 -3.53
N HIS A 29 16.29 0.20 -4.02
CA HIS A 29 15.44 -0.82 -4.61
C HIS A 29 15.56 -0.85 -6.13
N GLU A 30 15.53 -2.05 -6.69
CA GLU A 30 15.39 -2.27 -8.13
C GLU A 30 13.95 -2.69 -8.41
N LEU A 31 13.19 -1.78 -9.02
CA LEU A 31 11.76 -1.96 -9.25
C LEU A 31 11.50 -2.23 -10.74
N LEU A 32 10.79 -3.33 -11.02
CA LEU A 32 10.20 -3.59 -12.33
C LEU A 32 8.72 -3.18 -12.29
N ILE A 33 8.35 -2.24 -13.13
CA ILE A 33 6.98 -1.72 -13.23
C ILE A 33 6.36 -2.26 -14.51
N VAL A 34 5.20 -2.88 -14.39
CA VAL A 34 4.44 -3.44 -15.51
C VAL A 34 3.11 -2.70 -15.61
N HIS A 35 2.99 -1.83 -16.59
CA HIS A 35 1.76 -1.11 -16.89
C HIS A 35 0.85 -1.96 -17.76
N LEU A 36 -0.26 -2.37 -17.20
CA LEU A 36 -1.37 -3.02 -17.90
C LEU A 36 -2.53 -2.04 -18.03
N GLN A 37 -3.51 -2.38 -18.83
CA GLN A 37 -4.65 -1.52 -19.12
C GLN A 37 -5.42 -1.08 -17.86
N ARG A 38 -5.63 -2.01 -16.89
CA ARG A 38 -6.39 -1.77 -15.66
C ARG A 38 -5.56 -1.80 -14.38
N HIS A 39 -4.34 -2.33 -14.43
CA HIS A 39 -3.46 -2.49 -13.29
C HIS A 39 -2.05 -2.03 -13.63
N THR A 40 -1.35 -1.50 -12.66
CA THR A 40 0.10 -1.35 -12.73
C THR A 40 0.71 -2.20 -11.62
N LEU A 41 1.48 -3.20 -12.01
CA LEU A 41 2.16 -4.10 -11.09
C LEU A 41 3.58 -3.58 -10.85
N CYS A 42 4.08 -3.72 -9.65
CA CYS A 42 5.46 -3.40 -9.30
C CYS A 42 6.09 -4.58 -8.58
N PHE A 43 7.24 -5.02 -9.08
CA PHE A 43 8.07 -6.05 -8.47
C PHE A 43 9.35 -5.43 -7.95
N ASP A 44 9.67 -5.68 -6.68
CA ASP A 44 10.95 -5.30 -6.09
C ASP A 44 11.94 -6.45 -6.26
N ALA A 45 12.93 -6.25 -7.14
CA ALA A 45 13.97 -7.23 -7.41
C ALA A 45 15.09 -7.23 -6.34
N SER A 46 15.17 -6.20 -5.50
CA SER A 46 16.15 -6.11 -4.41
C SER A 46 15.77 -6.97 -3.21
N GLY A 47 14.51 -7.38 -3.14
CA GLY A 47 13.99 -8.25 -2.08
C GLY A 47 14.59 -9.64 -2.14
N SER A 48 14.36 -10.43 -1.08
CA SER A 48 14.79 -11.82 -1.02
C SER A 48 14.11 -12.65 -2.13
N GLN A 49 14.88 -13.44 -2.87
CA GLN A 49 14.33 -14.39 -3.87
C GLN A 49 13.33 -15.38 -3.24
N GLN A 50 13.47 -15.64 -1.94
CA GLN A 50 12.57 -16.53 -1.20
C GLN A 50 11.19 -15.90 -0.98
N TYR A 51 11.11 -14.57 -0.91
CA TYR A 51 9.87 -13.83 -0.69
C TYR A 51 9.74 -12.70 -1.71
N PRO A 52 9.32 -13.01 -2.95
CA PRO A 52 9.17 -12.01 -4.00
C PRO A 52 8.10 -10.98 -3.58
N GLN A 53 8.48 -9.72 -3.57
CA GLN A 53 7.62 -8.62 -3.17
C GLN A 53 6.93 -8.02 -4.40
N TRP A 54 5.65 -8.25 -4.50
CA TRP A 54 4.79 -7.64 -5.50
C TRP A 54 3.81 -6.68 -4.86
N CYS A 55 3.62 -5.52 -5.47
CA CYS A 55 2.54 -4.61 -5.12
C CYS A 55 1.79 -4.14 -6.36
N ILE A 56 0.61 -3.59 -6.15
CA ILE A 56 -0.18 -2.93 -7.18
C ILE A 56 -0.05 -1.43 -6.95
N LEU A 57 0.46 -0.71 -7.94
CA LEU A 57 0.51 0.73 -7.91
C LEU A 57 -0.83 1.29 -8.37
N LYS A 58 -1.31 2.30 -7.66
CA LYS A 58 -2.55 3.02 -7.99
C LYS A 58 -2.41 4.50 -7.68
N SER A 59 -3.32 5.29 -8.20
CA SER A 59 -3.41 6.73 -7.95
C SER A 59 -4.74 7.08 -7.30
N GLY A 60 -4.81 8.24 -6.65
CA GLY A 60 -6.05 8.75 -6.07
C GLY A 60 -6.56 7.98 -4.85
N LEU A 61 -7.85 8.13 -4.57
CA LEU A 61 -8.53 7.59 -3.38
C LEU A 61 -9.36 6.33 -3.67
N TYR A 62 -9.60 6.02 -4.89
CA TYR A 62 -10.34 4.85 -5.32
C TYR A 62 -9.45 4.05 -6.27
N GLU A 63 -9.86 2.92 -6.73
CA GLU A 63 -9.05 2.04 -7.58
C GLU A 63 -8.72 2.65 -8.97
N GLU A 64 -8.17 3.88 -8.94
CA GLU A 64 -7.68 4.55 -10.14
C GLU A 64 -6.36 3.92 -10.59
N THR A 65 -6.19 3.78 -11.90
CA THR A 65 -4.94 3.28 -12.47
C THR A 65 -3.78 4.22 -12.14
N TYR A 66 -2.60 3.65 -11.94
CA TYR A 66 -1.39 4.41 -11.65
C TYR A 66 -1.04 5.36 -12.79
N ARG A 67 -0.88 6.64 -12.48
CA ARG A 67 -0.75 7.71 -13.46
C ARG A 67 0.67 7.89 -13.97
N ALA A 68 1.68 7.66 -13.14
CA ALA A 68 3.06 7.88 -13.53
C ALA A 68 3.54 6.86 -14.57
N ILE A 69 4.23 7.32 -15.59
CA ILE A 69 4.80 6.56 -16.69
C ILE A 69 6.04 7.29 -17.22
N ASP A 70 6.84 6.61 -18.03
CA ASP A 70 8.06 7.17 -18.67
C ASP A 70 9.04 7.73 -17.64
N PHE A 71 9.56 6.81 -16.80
CA PHE A 71 10.52 7.14 -15.77
C PHE A 71 11.89 7.44 -16.39
N MET A 72 12.37 8.64 -16.19
CA MET A 72 13.67 9.08 -16.70
C MET A 72 14.58 9.54 -15.57
N TYR A 73 15.86 9.17 -15.66
CA TYR A 73 16.89 9.67 -14.76
C TYR A 73 17.40 11.02 -15.22
N GLU A 74 17.32 12.03 -14.39
CA GLU A 74 17.91 13.35 -14.57
C GLU A 74 18.85 13.63 -13.40
N GLY A 75 20.13 13.33 -13.59
CA GLY A 75 21.11 13.40 -12.50
C GLY A 75 20.75 12.46 -11.36
N ASN A 76 20.42 13.02 -10.20
CA ASN A 76 20.04 12.28 -8.99
C ASN A 76 18.52 12.21 -8.75
N GLN A 77 17.73 12.63 -9.72
CA GLN A 77 16.27 12.64 -9.65
C GLN A 77 15.68 11.69 -10.69
N ILE A 78 14.50 11.17 -10.38
CA ILE A 78 13.70 10.42 -11.33
C ILE A 78 12.49 11.27 -11.70
N THR A 79 12.47 11.68 -12.95
CA THR A 79 11.39 12.45 -13.56
C THR A 79 10.38 11.49 -14.17
N VAL A 80 9.10 11.77 -14.03
CA VAL A 80 8.00 10.93 -14.51
C VAL A 80 6.96 11.76 -15.25
N ALA A 81 6.40 11.20 -16.31
CA ALA A 81 5.26 11.77 -17.01
C ALA A 81 3.94 11.31 -16.38
N ASP A 82 2.87 12.02 -16.64
CA ASP A 82 1.51 11.67 -16.24
C ASP A 82 0.70 11.15 -17.43
N LYS A 83 0.07 9.97 -17.30
CA LYS A 83 -0.77 9.38 -18.36
C LYS A 83 -2.01 10.20 -18.72
N ASN A 84 -2.54 10.98 -17.77
CA ASN A 84 -3.85 11.61 -17.88
C ASN A 84 -3.76 13.12 -18.19
N GLU A 85 -2.68 13.76 -17.78
CA GLU A 85 -2.49 15.21 -17.92
C GLU A 85 -1.08 15.48 -18.45
N GLY A 86 -0.88 16.56 -19.16
CA GLY A 86 0.44 16.97 -19.67
C GLY A 86 1.32 17.56 -18.56
N VAL A 87 1.53 16.82 -17.48
CA VAL A 87 2.27 17.22 -16.29
C VAL A 87 3.48 16.31 -16.13
N ILE A 88 4.60 16.90 -15.72
CA ILE A 88 5.82 16.19 -15.36
C ILE A 88 6.01 16.31 -13.86
N GLY A 89 6.34 15.20 -13.18
CA GLY A 89 6.62 15.14 -11.76
C GLY A 89 7.97 14.53 -11.45
N ASN A 90 8.38 14.62 -10.21
CA ASN A 90 9.58 13.94 -9.70
C ASN A 90 9.20 12.93 -8.63
N LEU A 91 9.83 11.75 -8.68
CA LEU A 91 9.69 10.76 -7.63
C LEU A 91 10.45 11.24 -6.38
N ALA A 92 9.79 11.28 -5.24
CA ALA A 92 10.36 11.81 -4.00
C ALA A 92 9.98 10.94 -2.79
N PHE A 93 10.95 10.66 -1.89
CA PHE A 93 10.75 9.85 -0.68
C PHE A 93 9.87 10.50 0.38
N ASN A 94 9.96 11.81 0.48
CA ASN A 94 9.32 12.57 1.54
C ASN A 94 7.90 13.00 1.20
N LYS A 95 7.31 12.37 0.20
CA LYS A 95 5.95 12.65 -0.27
C LYS A 95 5.15 11.36 -0.42
N SER A 96 3.94 11.35 0.10
CA SER A 96 2.96 10.31 -0.16
C SER A 96 1.80 10.81 -1.04
N SER A 97 1.89 12.04 -1.52
CA SER A 97 0.95 12.59 -2.50
C SER A 97 1.42 12.32 -3.93
N GLN A 98 0.50 12.24 -4.86
CA GLN A 98 0.79 12.19 -6.29
C GLN A 98 0.21 13.44 -6.94
N TYR A 99 1.05 14.24 -7.61
CA TYR A 99 0.65 15.51 -8.26
C TYR A 99 -0.18 16.39 -7.32
N ASP A 100 0.29 16.54 -6.07
CA ASP A 100 -0.37 17.24 -4.95
C ASP A 100 -1.76 16.71 -4.53
N LYS A 101 -2.21 15.61 -5.11
CA LYS A 101 -3.46 14.93 -4.72
C LYS A 101 -3.19 13.89 -3.64
N GLN A 102 -4.16 13.73 -2.76
CA GLN A 102 -4.14 12.71 -1.70
C GLN A 102 -4.23 11.32 -2.31
N VAL A 103 -3.45 10.39 -1.75
CA VAL A 103 -3.40 9.00 -2.20
C VAL A 103 -3.82 8.07 -1.07
N GLU A 104 -4.41 6.96 -1.44
CA GLU A 104 -4.76 5.87 -0.56
C GLU A 104 -3.73 4.75 -0.66
N HIS A 105 -3.22 4.31 0.49
CA HIS A 105 -2.36 3.14 0.61
C HIS A 105 -3.13 2.01 1.30
N ILE A 106 -3.06 0.80 0.76
CA ILE A 106 -3.76 -0.36 1.31
C ILE A 106 -2.77 -1.49 1.56
N LEU A 107 -2.81 -2.02 2.78
CA LEU A 107 -2.07 -3.19 3.20
C LEU A 107 -3.05 -4.31 3.57
N TYR A 108 -2.87 -5.50 3.00
CA TYR A 108 -3.56 -6.72 3.38
C TYR A 108 -2.59 -7.63 4.14
N THR A 109 -2.97 -8.06 5.33
CA THR A 109 -2.17 -9.04 6.08
C THR A 109 -2.45 -10.46 5.62
N PRO A 110 -1.52 -11.38 5.81
CA PRO A 110 -1.84 -12.80 5.77
C PRO A 110 -2.91 -13.17 6.79
N MET A 111 -3.59 -14.30 6.57
CA MET A 111 -4.55 -14.85 7.53
C MET A 111 -3.79 -15.49 8.70
N ALA A 112 -3.95 -14.94 9.89
CA ALA A 112 -3.42 -15.51 11.13
C ALA A 112 -4.40 -16.52 11.73
N LYS A 113 -3.89 -17.64 12.24
CA LYS A 113 -4.69 -18.61 12.97
C LYS A 113 -4.92 -18.13 14.40
N ALA A 114 -6.17 -18.13 14.85
CA ALA A 114 -6.56 -17.66 16.17
C ALA A 114 -7.79 -18.43 16.67
N ASP A 115 -7.58 -19.68 17.06
CA ASP A 115 -8.67 -20.61 17.43
C ASP A 115 -9.39 -20.16 18.72
N ASN A 116 -10.66 -19.78 18.59
CA ASN A 116 -11.54 -19.30 19.66
C ASN A 116 -10.96 -18.18 20.53
N ALA A 117 -10.08 -17.40 19.98
CA ALA A 117 -9.37 -16.34 20.66
C ALA A 117 -10.14 -15.01 20.63
N ARG A 118 -9.83 -14.15 21.58
CA ARG A 118 -10.29 -12.77 21.58
C ARG A 118 -9.12 -11.86 21.24
N VAL A 119 -9.25 -11.10 20.17
CA VAL A 119 -8.29 -10.04 19.80
C VAL A 119 -8.64 -8.78 20.59
N PHE A 120 -7.79 -8.47 21.56
CA PHE A 120 -7.96 -7.29 22.39
C PHE A 120 -7.53 -6.05 21.69
N ASP A 121 -6.27 -6.04 21.26
CA ASP A 121 -5.65 -4.90 20.66
C ASP A 121 -4.90 -5.32 19.40
N LEU A 122 -4.89 -4.42 18.42
CA LEU A 122 -4.04 -4.45 17.26
C LEU A 122 -3.25 -3.15 17.24
N GLU A 123 -1.93 -3.23 17.29
CA GLU A 123 -1.04 -2.08 17.29
C GLU A 123 -0.25 -2.03 15.99
N LEU A 124 -0.27 -0.88 15.33
CA LEU A 124 0.50 -0.61 14.14
C LEU A 124 1.69 0.26 14.53
N GLU A 125 2.88 -0.26 14.31
CA GLU A 125 4.10 0.53 14.41
C GLU A 125 4.27 1.36 13.14
N ALA A 126 4.16 2.67 13.30
CA ALA A 126 4.21 3.63 12.20
C ALA A 126 4.91 4.91 12.63
N SER A 127 5.47 5.63 11.67
CA SER A 127 5.97 6.98 11.92
C SER A 127 4.80 7.91 12.30
N THR A 128 4.98 8.70 13.35
CA THR A 128 3.99 9.66 13.85
C THR A 128 4.60 11.04 13.99
N GLY A 129 3.78 12.08 14.10
CA GLY A 129 4.22 13.46 14.34
C GLY A 129 4.72 14.23 13.11
N VAL A 130 4.88 13.58 11.97
CA VAL A 130 5.45 14.17 10.74
C VAL A 130 4.43 14.92 9.91
N ALA A 131 3.14 14.66 10.11
CA ALA A 131 2.07 15.27 9.33
C ALA A 131 1.89 16.77 9.66
N GLN A 132 1.46 17.53 8.67
CA GLN A 132 0.99 18.91 8.88
C GLN A 132 -0.45 18.96 9.41
N ILE A 133 -1.24 17.96 9.08
CA ILE A 133 -2.62 17.75 9.54
C ILE A 133 -2.77 16.30 9.98
N ALA A 134 -3.75 16.00 10.84
CA ALA A 134 -4.00 14.63 11.28
C ALA A 134 -4.39 13.73 10.11
N ASP A 135 -3.63 12.67 9.91
CA ASP A 135 -3.91 11.62 8.94
C ASP A 135 -4.90 10.59 9.52
N LYS A 136 -5.60 9.89 8.66
CA LYS A 136 -6.60 8.89 9.03
C LYS A 136 -6.17 7.49 8.62
N LEU A 137 -6.32 6.57 9.55
CA LEU A 137 -6.14 5.14 9.35
C LEU A 137 -7.46 4.42 9.51
N PHE A 138 -7.70 3.46 8.66
CA PHE A 138 -8.87 2.61 8.68
C PHE A 138 -8.45 1.16 8.77
N LEU A 139 -9.05 0.44 9.71
CA LEU A 139 -8.85 -1.01 9.89
C LEU A 139 -10.15 -1.73 9.61
N SER A 140 -10.12 -2.76 8.80
CA SER A 140 -11.19 -3.75 8.72
C SER A 140 -10.64 -5.16 8.85
N ALA A 141 -11.40 -6.03 9.50
CA ALA A 141 -11.04 -7.42 9.72
C ALA A 141 -11.82 -8.34 8.79
N THR A 142 -11.21 -9.46 8.44
CA THR A 142 -11.83 -10.55 7.68
C THR A 142 -11.57 -11.90 8.35
N THR A 143 -12.52 -12.81 8.24
CA THR A 143 -12.38 -14.20 8.71
C THR A 143 -12.29 -15.21 7.57
N ASP A 144 -12.56 -14.79 6.35
CA ASP A 144 -12.55 -15.61 5.13
C ASP A 144 -11.52 -15.13 4.09
N GLY A 145 -10.88 -13.98 4.30
CA GLY A 145 -9.92 -13.37 3.38
C GLY A 145 -10.55 -12.65 2.18
N ILE A 146 -11.88 -12.64 2.07
CA ILE A 146 -12.62 -12.08 0.92
C ILE A 146 -13.51 -10.93 1.38
N ASN A 147 -14.34 -11.18 2.41
CA ASN A 147 -15.29 -10.22 2.92
C ASN A 147 -14.70 -9.49 4.13
N PHE A 148 -14.62 -8.17 4.04
CA PHE A 148 -14.12 -7.32 5.11
C PHE A 148 -15.28 -6.69 5.87
N GLY A 149 -15.17 -6.71 7.21
CA GLY A 149 -16.14 -6.08 8.10
C GLY A 149 -16.09 -4.55 8.05
N ARG A 150 -16.84 -3.93 8.95
CA ARG A 150 -16.89 -2.47 9.07
C ARG A 150 -15.50 -1.89 9.35
N GLU A 151 -15.15 -0.81 8.65
CA GLU A 151 -13.93 -0.05 8.92
C GLU A 151 -14.01 0.70 10.24
N GLN A 152 -12.96 0.56 11.04
CA GLN A 152 -12.73 1.33 12.27
C GLN A 152 -11.69 2.40 11.98
N MET A 153 -12.07 3.64 12.11
CA MET A 153 -11.19 4.79 11.86
C MET A 153 -10.50 5.22 13.14
N ILE A 154 -9.20 5.50 13.04
CA ILE A 154 -8.44 6.22 14.05
C ILE A 154 -7.65 7.34 13.40
N GLU A 155 -7.32 8.35 14.18
CA GLU A 155 -6.37 9.36 13.76
C GLU A 155 -4.95 8.86 14.04
N GLN A 156 -4.09 9.02 13.04
CA GLN A 156 -2.65 8.79 13.14
C GLN A 156 -1.93 10.09 12.83
N ASN A 157 -0.66 10.17 13.18
CA ASN A 157 0.27 11.15 12.64
C ASN A 157 -0.20 12.61 12.81
N SER A 158 -0.77 12.93 13.99
CA SER A 158 -1.07 14.31 14.33
C SER A 158 0.22 15.13 14.45
N PRO A 159 0.22 16.41 14.06
CA PRO A 159 1.41 17.24 14.11
C PRO A 159 2.09 17.24 15.49
N PHE A 160 3.41 17.06 15.50
CA PHE A 160 4.27 17.08 16.70
C PHE A 160 4.00 15.99 17.75
N GLN A 161 3.17 14.98 17.46
CA GLN A 161 2.92 13.86 18.37
C GLN A 161 3.75 12.64 17.95
N TYR A 162 5.05 12.66 18.22
CA TYR A 162 6.01 11.64 17.79
C TYR A 162 5.94 10.32 18.56
N ASP A 163 5.31 10.31 19.75
CA ASP A 163 5.18 9.15 20.64
C ASP A 163 3.78 8.52 20.63
N ARG A 164 2.96 8.88 19.67
CA ARG A 164 1.58 8.40 19.60
C ARG A 164 1.55 6.91 19.21
N ARG A 165 0.89 6.11 20.04
CA ARG A 165 0.59 4.72 19.71
C ARG A 165 -0.60 4.64 18.75
N VAL A 166 -0.45 3.89 17.68
CA VAL A 166 -1.50 3.62 16.70
C VAL A 166 -2.17 2.30 17.07
N LEU A 167 -3.26 2.37 17.82
CA LEU A 167 -3.84 1.22 18.51
C LEU A 167 -5.35 1.13 18.29
N TRP A 168 -5.81 0.00 17.74
CA TRP A 168 -7.23 -0.37 17.72
C TRP A 168 -7.52 -1.30 18.89
N ARG A 169 -8.54 -0.97 19.69
CA ARG A 169 -8.94 -1.77 20.84
C ARG A 169 -10.22 -2.53 20.55
N ARG A 170 -10.39 -3.69 21.20
CA ARG A 170 -11.60 -4.52 21.14
C ARG A 170 -11.94 -4.93 19.69
N VAL A 171 -10.96 -5.45 18.98
CA VAL A 171 -11.11 -5.86 17.57
C VAL A 171 -12.19 -6.93 17.39
N GLY A 172 -12.28 -7.89 18.33
CA GLY A 172 -13.37 -8.86 18.34
C GLY A 172 -12.96 -10.29 18.72
N ARG A 173 -13.92 -11.20 18.59
CA ARG A 173 -13.71 -12.63 18.83
C ARG A 173 -13.52 -13.34 17.50
N VAL A 174 -12.52 -14.20 17.46
CA VAL A 174 -12.12 -14.97 16.28
C VAL A 174 -12.36 -16.45 16.56
N ARG A 175 -13.04 -17.14 15.65
CA ARG A 175 -13.28 -18.57 15.78
C ARG A 175 -12.12 -19.42 15.26
N LYS A 176 -11.53 -19.06 14.13
CA LYS A 176 -10.51 -19.87 13.44
C LYS A 176 -9.38 -19.04 12.87
N ASN A 177 -9.67 -18.14 11.97
CA ASN A 177 -8.66 -17.33 11.28
C ASN A 177 -9.10 -15.87 11.26
N ILE A 178 -8.12 -14.97 11.21
CA ILE A 178 -8.36 -13.53 11.06
C ILE A 178 -7.28 -12.94 10.14
N GLY A 179 -7.69 -12.02 9.28
CA GLY A 179 -6.82 -11.15 8.50
C GLY A 179 -7.28 -9.71 8.61
N PHE A 180 -6.43 -8.78 8.23
CA PHE A 180 -6.72 -7.36 8.33
C PHE A 180 -6.44 -6.64 7.02
N LYS A 181 -7.23 -5.61 6.78
CA LYS A 181 -6.95 -4.59 5.76
C LYS A 181 -6.72 -3.27 6.50
N VAL A 182 -5.53 -2.72 6.35
CA VAL A 182 -5.19 -1.38 6.82
C VAL A 182 -5.19 -0.45 5.62
N ARG A 183 -5.92 0.65 5.73
CA ARG A 183 -6.01 1.66 4.69
C ARG A 183 -5.60 3.01 5.26
N VAL A 184 -4.63 3.64 4.61
CA VAL A 184 -4.06 4.93 5.00
C VAL A 184 -4.41 5.96 3.93
N ILE A 185 -4.93 7.10 4.33
CA ILE A 185 -5.21 8.22 3.44
C ILE A 185 -4.40 9.43 3.93
N THR A 186 -3.38 9.80 3.17
CA THR A 186 -2.45 10.85 3.59
C THR A 186 -1.81 11.58 2.41
N LYS A 187 -1.27 12.77 2.69
CA LYS A 187 -0.27 13.46 1.84
C LYS A 187 1.11 13.47 2.49
N SER A 188 1.19 13.09 3.75
CA SER A 188 2.41 13.10 4.54
C SER A 188 3.20 11.81 4.33
N PRO A 189 4.52 11.82 4.52
CA PRO A 189 5.31 10.59 4.49
C PRO A 189 4.78 9.59 5.52
N VAL A 190 4.65 8.33 5.12
CA VAL A 190 4.19 7.24 5.98
C VAL A 190 5.18 6.11 5.92
N THR A 191 5.64 5.69 7.10
CA THR A 191 6.41 4.46 7.27
C THR A 191 5.63 3.54 8.19
N LEU A 192 5.36 2.33 7.72
CA LEU A 192 4.71 1.25 8.49
C LEU A 192 5.75 0.15 8.67
N SER A 193 6.06 -0.23 9.91
CA SER A 193 7.12 -1.20 10.21
C SER A 193 6.59 -2.54 10.66
N ASP A 194 5.60 -2.57 11.53
CA ASP A 194 5.04 -3.82 12.06
C ASP A 194 3.57 -3.69 12.44
N LEU A 195 2.87 -4.82 12.48
CA LEU A 195 1.50 -4.94 12.94
C LEU A 195 1.38 -6.06 13.96
N SER A 196 1.35 -5.70 15.23
CA SER A 196 1.29 -6.64 16.33
C SER A 196 -0.13 -6.85 16.86
N MET A 197 -0.47 -8.09 17.20
CA MET A 197 -1.79 -8.48 17.66
C MET A 197 -1.69 -9.11 19.07
N ARG A 198 -2.43 -8.55 20.03
CA ARG A 198 -2.59 -9.16 21.36
C ARG A 198 -3.86 -10.00 21.42
N VAL A 199 -3.68 -11.28 21.74
CA VAL A 199 -4.73 -12.29 21.75
C VAL A 199 -4.83 -12.91 23.15
N GLU A 200 -6.04 -13.16 23.61
CA GLU A 200 -6.38 -13.95 24.81
C GLU A 200 -7.32 -15.10 24.51
#